data_1567e758407e7aa46ccd0becb4d9aa4c
#
_entry.id   1567e758407e7aa46ccd0becb4d9aa4c
#
_cell.length_a   1.000
_cell.length_b   1.000
_cell.length_c   1.000
_cell.angle_alpha   90.00
_cell.angle_beta   90.00
_cell.angle_gamma   90.00
#
_symmetry.space_group_name_H-M   'P 1'
#
loop_
_entity.id
_entity.type
_entity.pdbx_description
1 polymer ?
#
loop_
_entity_poly.entity_id
_entity_poly.type
_entity_poly.pdbx_seq_one_letter_code
_entity_poly.pdbx_strand_id
1 'polypeptide(L)' 'MERIIVNPQIHFGKPIIKGTRITVQNVLELINEGLSFDQIIKDYYPDLNKEDVQACMQYVIALVAAEDIHISSVAA' A
#
# COMPACT_ATOMS: atom_id res chain seq x y z
N MET A 1 -10.56 5.81 -2.60
CA MET A 1 -9.91 5.49 -1.32
C MET A 1 -9.17 6.73 -0.84
N GLU A 2 -9.65 7.31 0.22
CA GLU A 2 -9.18 8.63 0.65
C GLU A 2 -7.82 8.62 1.33
N ARG A 3 -7.43 7.52 1.92
CA ARG A 3 -6.14 7.43 2.63
C ARG A 3 -4.96 7.26 1.70
N ILE A 4 -5.20 6.80 0.49
CA ILE A 4 -4.15 6.58 -0.50
C ILE A 4 -4.32 7.60 -1.61
N ILE A 5 -3.27 8.33 -1.91
CA ILE A 5 -3.29 9.33 -2.98
C ILE A 5 -2.11 9.12 -3.92
N VAL A 6 -2.25 9.63 -5.13
CA VAL A 6 -1.20 9.66 -6.13
C VAL A 6 -0.96 11.11 -6.49
N ASN A 7 0.24 11.60 -6.22
CA ASN A 7 0.64 12.97 -6.53
C ASN A 7 1.93 12.93 -7.37
N PRO A 8 1.87 13.39 -8.64
CA PRO A 8 3.05 13.34 -9.51
C PRO A 8 4.28 14.06 -8.95
N GLN A 9 4.07 14.98 -8.03
CA GLN A 9 5.17 15.76 -7.44
C GLN A 9 5.76 15.10 -6.19
N ILE A 10 5.17 14.01 -5.73
CA ILE A 10 5.65 13.27 -4.57
C ILE A 10 5.99 11.86 -5.01
N HIS A 11 7.23 11.43 -4.79
CA HIS A 11 7.70 10.09 -5.13
C HIS A 11 7.36 9.69 -6.57
N PHE A 12 7.44 10.64 -7.49
CA PHE A 12 7.22 10.39 -8.92
C PHE A 12 5.86 9.78 -9.23
N GLY A 13 4.85 10.14 -8.47
CA GLY A 13 3.49 9.67 -8.69
C GLY A 13 3.20 8.28 -8.15
N LYS A 14 4.06 7.72 -7.31
CA LYS A 14 3.75 6.45 -6.65
C LYS A 14 2.65 6.66 -5.61
N PRO A 15 1.78 5.66 -5.40
CA PRO A 15 0.76 5.75 -4.35
C PRO A 15 1.39 5.94 -2.98
N ILE A 16 0.89 6.91 -2.23
CA ILE A 16 1.37 7.21 -0.89
C ILE A 16 0.20 7.30 0.07
N ILE A 17 0.50 7.19 1.35
CA ILE A 17 -0.49 7.42 2.40
C ILE A 17 -0.66 8.94 2.55
N LYS A 18 -1.90 9.40 2.47
CA LYS A 18 -2.24 10.82 2.51
C LYS A 18 -1.64 11.49 3.76
N GLY A 19 -1.04 12.63 3.56
CA GLY A 19 -0.42 13.38 4.64
C GLY A 19 0.98 12.92 5.01
N THR A 20 1.52 11.95 4.27
CA THR A 20 2.87 11.42 4.51
C THR A 20 3.62 11.33 3.20
N ARG A 21 4.89 10.92 3.27
CA ARG A 21 5.67 10.53 2.10
C ARG A 21 5.90 9.01 2.08
N ILE A 22 5.14 8.27 2.87
CA ILE A 22 5.26 6.82 2.98
C ILE A 22 4.52 6.19 1.81
N THR A 23 5.23 5.43 0.99
CA THR A 23 4.62 4.78 -0.17
C THR A 23 3.91 3.49 0.23
N VAL A 24 2.87 3.16 -0.53
CA VAL A 24 2.19 1.87 -0.39
C VAL A 24 3.19 0.73 -0.60
N GLN A 25 4.09 0.89 -1.57
CA GLN A 25 5.11 -0.13 -1.83
C GLN A 25 5.96 -0.42 -0.61
N ASN A 26 6.44 0.61 0.09
CA ASN A 26 7.27 0.41 1.29
C ASN A 26 6.53 -0.36 2.37
N VAL A 27 5.26 -0.04 2.59
CA VAL A 27 4.44 -0.76 3.57
C VAL A 27 4.28 -2.21 3.16
N LEU A 28 3.99 -2.47 1.90
CA LEU A 28 3.80 -3.83 1.40
C LEU A 28 5.07 -4.67 1.49
N GLU A 29 6.22 -4.06 1.24
CA GLU A 29 7.49 -4.76 1.37
C GLU A 29 7.73 -5.22 2.80
N LEU A 30 7.37 -4.42 3.78
CA LEU A 30 7.49 -4.80 5.19
C LEU A 30 6.52 -5.94 5.54
N ILE A 31 5.31 -5.90 5.01
CA ILE A 31 4.36 -7.00 5.19
C ILE A 31 4.91 -8.28 4.56
N ASN A 32 5.50 -8.17 3.38
CA ASN A 32 6.09 -9.32 2.69
C ASN A 32 7.26 -9.91 3.46
N GLU A 33 7.96 -9.12 4.25
CA GLU A 33 9.04 -9.58 5.10
C GLU A 33 8.53 -10.30 6.36
N GLY A 34 7.24 -10.31 6.58
CA GLY A 34 6.63 -11.02 7.70
C GLY A 34 6.28 -10.15 8.90
N LEU A 35 6.41 -8.83 8.79
CA LEU A 35 6.07 -7.94 9.88
C LEU A 35 4.56 -7.82 10.02
N SER A 36 4.10 -7.78 11.27
CA SER A 36 2.69 -7.48 11.55
C SER A 36 2.43 -5.98 11.39
N PHE A 37 1.15 -5.61 11.31
CA PHE A 37 0.77 -4.19 11.25
C PHE A 37 1.33 -3.44 12.47
N ASP A 38 1.24 -4.05 13.65
CA ASP A 38 1.72 -3.42 14.87
C ASP A 38 3.23 -3.19 14.83
N GLN A 39 3.99 -4.14 14.30
CA GLN A 39 5.44 -4.01 14.16
C GLN A 39 5.82 -2.91 13.18
N ILE A 40 5.10 -2.82 12.06
CA ILE A 40 5.34 -1.77 11.07
C ILE A 40 5.14 -0.39 11.68
N ILE A 41 4.06 -0.21 12.42
CA ILE A 41 3.75 1.06 13.06
C ILE A 41 4.76 1.37 14.16
N LYS A 42 5.05 0.39 15.01
CA LYS A 42 5.92 0.60 16.17
C LYS A 42 7.37 0.87 15.76
N ASP A 43 7.88 0.09 14.82
CA ASP A 43 9.33 0.07 14.54
C ASP A 43 9.74 0.92 13.33
N TYR A 44 8.82 1.18 12.41
CA TYR A 44 9.15 1.88 11.17
C TYR A 44 8.40 3.19 10.99
N TYR A 45 7.08 3.18 11.17
CA TYR A 45 6.24 4.33 10.87
C TYR A 45 5.30 4.65 12.04
N PRO A 46 5.82 5.21 13.13
CA PRO A 46 4.99 5.46 14.32
C PRO A 46 3.86 6.47 14.11
N ASP A 47 3.92 7.26 13.02
CA ASP A 47 2.86 8.21 12.72
C ASP A 47 1.66 7.58 12.04
N LEU A 48 1.76 6.32 11.62
CA LEU A 48 0.65 5.61 11.01
C LEU A 48 -0.22 4.94 12.05
N ASN A 49 -1.48 4.68 11.68
CA ASN A 49 -2.37 3.83 12.45
C ASN A 49 -2.69 2.56 11.63
N LYS A 50 -3.42 1.64 12.24
CA LYS A 50 -3.75 0.38 11.57
C LYS A 50 -4.57 0.58 10.32
N GLU A 51 -5.46 1.57 10.33
CA GLU A 51 -6.30 1.89 9.17
C GLU A 51 -5.46 2.34 7.98
N ASP A 52 -4.36 3.03 8.23
CA ASP A 52 -3.44 3.43 7.16
C ASP A 52 -2.79 2.21 6.51
N VAL A 53 -2.31 1.26 7.32
CA VAL A 53 -1.69 0.04 6.79
C VAL A 53 -2.72 -0.80 6.05
N GLN A 54 -3.92 -0.92 6.61
CA GLN A 54 -5.00 -1.67 5.98
C GLN A 54 -5.41 -1.03 4.65
N ALA A 55 -5.42 0.30 4.57
CA ALA A 55 -5.73 1.00 3.33
C ALA A 55 -4.74 0.65 2.22
N CYS A 56 -3.47 0.45 2.55
CA CYS A 56 -2.48 -0.01 1.59
C CYS A 56 -2.84 -1.37 1.01
N MET A 57 -3.26 -2.29 1.86
CA MET A 57 -3.69 -3.62 1.42
C MET A 57 -4.94 -3.54 0.55
N GLN A 58 -5.91 -2.75 0.95
CA GLN A 58 -7.15 -2.57 0.19
C GLN A 58 -6.88 -1.96 -1.18
N TYR A 59 -5.95 -1.02 -1.25
CA TYR A 59 -5.57 -0.41 -2.52
C TYR A 59 -5.04 -1.45 -3.50
N VAL A 60 -4.16 -2.32 -3.03
CA VAL A 60 -3.58 -3.36 -3.88
C VAL A 60 -4.62 -4.40 -4.28
N ILE A 61 -5.49 -4.78 -3.37
CA ILE A 61 -6.58 -5.71 -3.68
C ILE A 61 -7.44 -5.13 -4.79
N ALA A 62 -7.77 -3.85 -4.72
CA ALA A 62 -8.57 -3.19 -5.75
C ALA A 62 -7.86 -3.19 -7.11
N LEU A 63 -6.55 -2.94 -7.12
CA LEU A 63 -5.77 -2.96 -8.35
C LEU A 63 -5.75 -4.36 -8.98
N VAL A 64 -5.49 -5.36 -8.16
CA VAL A 64 -5.43 -6.76 -8.62
C VAL A 64 -6.80 -7.20 -9.14
N ALA A 65 -7.86 -6.84 -8.46
CA ALA A 65 -9.21 -7.17 -8.89
C ALA A 65 -9.54 -6.54 -10.25
N ALA A 66 -9.08 -5.32 -10.48
CA ALA A 66 -9.30 -4.64 -11.76
C ALA A 66 -8.56 -5.32 -12.91
N GLU A 67 -7.46 -6.02 -12.64
CA GLU A 67 -6.64 -6.71 -13.64
C GLU A 67 -6.89 -8.21 -13.67
N ASP A 68 -7.88 -8.70 -12.96
CA ASP A 68 -8.13 -10.13 -12.78
C ASP A 68 -8.28 -10.88 -14.11
N ILE A 69 -8.92 -10.26 -15.10
CA ILE A 69 -9.10 -10.89 -16.40
C ILE A 69 -7.77 -11.16 -17.08
N HIS A 70 -6.84 -10.23 -17.00
CA HIS A 70 -5.51 -10.37 -17.59
C HIS A 70 -4.71 -11.46 -16.89
N ILE A 71 -4.78 -11.52 -15.59
CA ILE A 71 -4.09 -12.52 -14.80
C ILE A 71 -4.61 -13.91 -15.13
N SER A 72 -5.92 -14.05 -15.25
CA SER A 72 -6.55 -15.32 -15.61
C SER A 72 -6.07 -15.81 -16.96
N SER A 73 -5.95 -14.90 -17.93
CA SER A 73 -5.48 -15.23 -19.27
C SER A 73 -4.02 -15.70 -19.27
N VAL A 74 -3.19 -15.07 -18.46
CA VAL A 74 -1.77 -15.42 -18.37
C VAL A 74 -1.57 -16.74 -17.65
N ALA A 75 -2.37 -17.00 -16.63
CA ALA A 75 -2.26 -18.22 -15.84
C ALA A 75 -2.68 -19.46 -16.61
N ALA A 76 -3.48 -19.29 -17.62
CA ALA A 76 -3.89 -20.42 -18.46
C ALA A 76 -2.78 -20.84 -19.38
#